data_ccd0d7eeb0df1f80a4a972e18938e7a2
#
_entry.id   ccd0d7eeb0df1f80a4a972e18938e7a2
#
_cell.length_a   1.000
_cell.length_b   1.000
_cell.length_c   1.000
_cell.angle_alpha   90.00
_cell.angle_beta   90.00
_cell.angle_gamma   90.00
#
_symmetry.space_group_name_H-M   'P 1'
#
loop_
_entity.id
_entity.type
_entity.pdbx_description
1 polymer ?
#
loop_
_entity_poly.entity_id
_entity_poly.type
_entity_poly.pdbx_seq_one_letter_code
_entity_poly.pdbx_strand_id
1 'polypeptide(L)'
;LRVGARPRAEVEQAYRALADVAAGTAQQTQLSRGSLTAYLWALGRGETAPVTGAVSTGAPDLPLLTAETDAAVVQLEDATQRTVPRDYIHGVHEALSWICGHTNTRPAAPAPHPGDHTH
;
A
#
# COMPACT_ATOMS: atom_id res chain seq x y z
N LEU A 1 -4.93 -19.73 0.10
CA LEU A 1 -4.22 -18.79 0.97
C LEU A 1 -4.76 -17.38 0.81
N ARG A 2 -4.82 -16.66 1.90
CA ARG A 2 -5.33 -15.30 1.88
C ARG A 2 -4.35 -14.33 2.52
N VAL A 3 -4.41 -13.09 2.04
CA VAL A 3 -3.71 -11.96 2.63
C VAL A 3 -4.80 -10.96 2.99
N GLY A 4 -5.10 -10.82 4.28
CA GLY A 4 -6.25 -10.05 4.72
C GLY A 4 -7.54 -10.65 4.18
N ALA A 5 -8.31 -9.84 3.47
CA ALA A 5 -9.58 -10.26 2.87
C ALA A 5 -9.44 -10.75 1.42
N ARG A 6 -8.23 -10.72 0.85
CA ARG A 6 -8.00 -11.03 -0.56
C ARG A 6 -7.27 -12.34 -0.72
N PRO A 7 -7.46 -13.08 -1.83
CA PRO A 7 -6.61 -14.21 -2.17
C PRO A 7 -5.17 -13.73 -2.35
N ARG A 8 -4.22 -14.54 -1.87
CA ARG A 8 -2.80 -14.18 -1.97
C ARG A 8 -2.38 -13.91 -3.41
N ALA A 9 -2.84 -14.72 -4.35
CA ALA A 9 -2.49 -14.53 -5.76
C ALA A 9 -2.93 -13.19 -6.30
N GLU A 10 -4.07 -12.69 -5.83
CA GLU A 10 -4.57 -11.39 -6.25
C GLU A 10 -3.69 -10.26 -5.71
N VAL A 11 -3.24 -10.38 -4.47
CA VAL A 11 -2.34 -9.37 -3.89
C VAL A 11 -0.99 -9.39 -4.59
N GLU A 12 -0.47 -10.58 -4.91
CA GLU A 12 0.78 -10.69 -5.65
C GLU A 12 0.68 -10.09 -7.04
N GLN A 13 -0.45 -10.31 -7.71
CA GLN A 13 -0.68 -9.71 -9.02
C GLN A 13 -0.75 -8.19 -8.94
N ALA A 14 -1.42 -7.66 -7.94
CA ALA A 14 -1.52 -6.22 -7.74
C ALA A 14 -0.13 -5.61 -7.50
N TYR A 15 0.69 -6.29 -6.69
CA TYR A 15 2.06 -5.83 -6.44
C TYR A 15 2.86 -5.79 -7.74
N ARG A 16 2.83 -6.88 -8.52
CA ARG A 16 3.60 -6.95 -9.77
C ARG A 16 3.16 -5.90 -10.77
N ALA A 17 1.85 -5.70 -10.91
CA ALA A 17 1.34 -4.72 -11.87
C ALA A 17 1.82 -3.32 -11.52
N LEU A 18 1.78 -2.96 -10.24
CA LEU A 18 2.23 -1.64 -9.82
C LEU A 18 3.75 -1.52 -9.91
N ALA A 19 4.48 -2.56 -9.54
CA ALA A 19 5.93 -2.55 -9.59
C ALA A 19 6.45 -2.41 -11.02
N ASP A 20 5.80 -3.08 -11.98
CA ASP A 20 6.19 -3.00 -13.38
C ASP A 20 6.04 -1.58 -13.91
N VAL A 21 4.93 -0.92 -13.59
CA VAL A 21 4.72 0.46 -14.02
C VAL A 21 5.72 1.39 -13.36
N ALA A 22 5.95 1.23 -12.06
CA ALA A 22 6.86 2.09 -11.31
C ALA A 22 8.31 1.92 -11.77
N ALA A 23 8.70 0.71 -12.16
CA ALA A 23 10.09 0.42 -12.55
C ALA A 23 10.42 0.96 -13.94
N GLY A 24 9.44 1.09 -14.81
CA GLY A 24 9.68 1.37 -16.21
C GLY A 24 9.93 2.83 -16.55
N THR A 25 9.78 3.75 -15.61
CA THR A 25 9.80 5.17 -15.93
C THR A 25 10.22 6.00 -14.73
N ALA A 26 10.24 7.31 -14.90
CA ALA A 26 10.39 8.26 -13.82
C ALA A 26 9.10 8.40 -12.98
N GLN A 27 8.22 7.40 -13.06
CA GLN A 27 6.90 7.45 -12.44
C GLN A 27 6.88 6.91 -11.00
N GLN A 28 8.03 6.58 -10.45
CA GLN A 28 8.08 6.10 -9.07
C GLN A 28 7.88 7.26 -8.12
N THR A 29 6.65 7.44 -7.67
CA THR A 29 6.27 8.50 -6.76
C THR A 29 6.26 7.98 -5.32
N GLN A 30 6.17 8.90 -4.34
CA GLN A 30 6.01 8.49 -2.95
C GLN A 30 4.74 7.69 -2.75
N LEU A 31 3.67 8.02 -3.47
CA LEU A 31 2.43 7.27 -3.42
C LEU A 31 2.63 5.82 -3.86
N SER A 32 3.28 5.60 -5.00
CA SER A 32 3.56 4.27 -5.50
C SER A 32 4.47 3.50 -4.55
N ARG A 33 5.48 4.15 -4.01
CA ARG A 33 6.40 3.52 -3.08
C ARG A 33 5.70 3.05 -1.81
N GLY A 34 4.78 3.87 -1.29
CA GLY A 34 3.99 3.49 -0.13
C GLY A 34 3.15 2.26 -0.39
N SER A 35 2.46 2.24 -1.54
CA SER A 35 1.63 1.10 -1.91
C SER A 35 2.47 -0.17 -2.08
N LEU A 36 3.63 -0.07 -2.75
CA LEU A 36 4.51 -1.21 -2.95
C LEU A 36 5.04 -1.76 -1.63
N THR A 37 5.44 -0.88 -0.73
CA THR A 37 5.92 -1.29 0.59
C THR A 37 4.83 -2.02 1.37
N ALA A 38 3.60 -1.52 1.30
CA ALA A 38 2.47 -2.14 1.98
C ALA A 38 2.19 -3.54 1.43
N TYR A 39 2.24 -3.70 0.11
CA TYR A 39 2.06 -5.01 -0.50
C TYR A 39 3.13 -5.99 -0.05
N LEU A 40 4.40 -5.57 -0.05
CA LEU A 40 5.50 -6.44 0.36
C LEU A 40 5.33 -6.88 1.81
N TRP A 41 4.99 -5.94 2.69
CA TRP A 41 4.77 -6.28 4.09
C TRP A 41 3.60 -7.27 4.26
N ALA A 42 2.49 -7.00 3.57
CA ALA A 42 1.32 -7.87 3.65
C ALA A 42 1.61 -9.28 3.13
N LEU A 43 2.49 -9.39 2.14
CA LEU A 43 2.89 -10.70 1.58
C LEU A 43 3.93 -11.41 2.44
N GLY A 44 4.37 -10.79 3.53
CA GLY A 44 5.37 -11.39 4.42
C GLY A 44 6.80 -11.22 3.95
N ARG A 45 7.06 -10.28 3.04
CA ARG A 45 8.38 -10.02 2.48
C ARG A 45 9.05 -8.79 3.05
N GLY A 46 8.35 -8.04 3.92
CA GLY A 46 8.91 -6.89 4.60
C GLY A 46 9.26 -7.23 6.02
N GLU A 47 10.22 -6.53 6.59
CA GLU A 47 10.67 -6.79 7.95
C GLU A 47 9.92 -5.98 8.99
N THR A 48 9.43 -4.81 8.59
CA THR A 48 8.73 -3.91 9.49
C THR A 48 7.44 -3.41 8.87
N ALA A 49 6.46 -3.12 9.72
CA ALA A 49 5.22 -2.52 9.27
C ALA A 49 5.49 -1.13 8.70
N PRO A 50 4.83 -0.75 7.59
CA PRO A 50 5.21 0.45 6.84
C PRO A 50 4.90 1.77 7.55
N VAL A 51 4.00 1.79 8.52
CA VAL A 51 3.64 3.02 9.23
C VAL A 51 4.22 3.02 10.64
N THR A 52 3.93 1.98 11.41
CA THR A 52 4.36 1.92 12.82
C THR A 52 5.79 1.43 12.98
N GLY A 53 6.34 0.74 12.00
CA GLY A 53 7.68 0.16 12.12
C GLY A 53 7.74 -1.08 12.99
N ALA A 54 6.60 -1.63 13.38
CA ALA A 54 6.57 -2.82 14.22
C ALA A 54 7.22 -4.00 13.51
N VAL A 55 8.10 -4.69 14.22
CA VAL A 55 8.77 -5.87 13.67
C VAL A 55 7.83 -7.06 13.75
N SER A 56 7.73 -7.82 12.66
CA SER A 56 6.94 -9.03 12.64
C SER A 56 7.64 -10.07 11.78
N THR A 57 7.35 -11.33 12.07
CA THR A 57 7.89 -12.44 11.29
C THR A 57 6.76 -13.03 10.46
N GLY A 58 7.00 -13.19 9.16
CA GLY A 58 6.01 -13.74 8.24
C GLY A 58 4.92 -12.75 7.88
N ALA A 59 3.89 -13.27 7.22
CA ALA A 59 2.79 -12.43 6.75
C ALA A 59 1.90 -12.00 7.93
N PRO A 60 1.53 -10.71 7.98
CA PRO A 60 0.65 -10.23 9.05
C PRO A 60 -0.77 -10.78 8.87
N ASP A 61 -1.47 -10.97 9.98
CA ASP A 61 -2.87 -11.38 9.95
C ASP A 61 -3.78 -10.16 9.78
N LEU A 62 -5.09 -10.42 9.64
CA LEU A 62 -6.05 -9.34 9.39
C LEU A 62 -6.09 -8.31 10.51
N PRO A 63 -6.10 -8.68 11.82
CA PRO A 63 -6.04 -7.67 12.86
C PRO A 63 -4.82 -6.77 12.77
N LEU A 64 -3.66 -7.32 12.44
CA LEU A 64 -2.45 -6.53 12.32
C LEU A 64 -2.49 -5.61 11.09
N LEU A 65 -3.00 -6.11 9.97
CA LEU A 65 -3.22 -5.30 8.78
C LEU A 65 -4.17 -4.15 9.06
N THR A 66 -5.26 -4.42 9.78
CA THR A 66 -6.24 -3.40 10.13
C THR A 66 -5.64 -2.34 11.06
N ALA A 67 -4.86 -2.76 12.04
CA ALA A 67 -4.21 -1.83 12.95
C ALA A 67 -3.25 -0.90 12.21
N GLU A 68 -2.53 -1.42 11.23
CA GLU A 68 -1.62 -0.60 10.45
C GLU A 68 -2.38 0.37 9.55
N THR A 69 -3.52 -0.08 9.00
CA THR A 69 -4.38 0.80 8.21
C THR A 69 -4.88 1.98 9.06
N ASP A 70 -5.30 1.68 10.30
CA ASP A 70 -5.76 2.72 11.21
C ASP A 70 -4.63 3.68 11.59
N ALA A 71 -3.43 3.16 11.78
CA ALA A 71 -2.27 4.01 12.06
C ALA A 71 -1.99 4.97 10.90
N ALA A 72 -2.18 4.50 9.67
CA ALA A 72 -2.02 5.35 8.50
C ALA A 72 -3.02 6.49 8.51
N VAL A 73 -4.28 6.23 8.87
CA VAL A 73 -5.29 7.27 8.97
C VAL A 73 -4.88 8.34 9.98
N VAL A 74 -4.41 7.91 11.15
CA VAL A 74 -3.95 8.86 12.17
C VAL A 74 -2.86 9.77 11.63
N GLN A 75 -1.87 9.20 10.93
CA GLN A 75 -0.77 9.99 10.39
C GLN A 75 -1.20 10.88 9.22
N LEU A 76 -2.22 10.49 8.47
CA LEU A 76 -2.76 11.34 7.43
C LEU A 76 -3.46 12.56 8.00
N GLU A 77 -4.11 12.40 9.15
CA GLU A 77 -4.87 13.46 9.79
C GLU A 77 -4.04 14.36 10.69
N ASP A 78 -2.90 13.86 11.19
CA ASP A 78 -2.08 14.61 12.13
C ASP A 78 -0.63 14.65 11.64
N ALA A 79 -0.25 15.81 11.10
CA ALA A 79 1.08 16.00 10.54
C ALA A 79 2.20 15.82 11.59
N THR A 80 1.90 16.05 12.87
CA THR A 80 2.91 15.92 13.92
C THR A 80 3.29 14.47 14.18
N GLN A 81 2.45 13.52 13.75
CA GLN A 81 2.71 12.11 13.92
C GLN A 81 3.49 11.52 12.74
N ARG A 82 3.65 12.27 11.65
CA ARG A 82 4.27 11.72 10.44
C ARG A 82 5.78 11.72 10.53
N THR A 83 6.37 10.57 10.19
CA THR A 83 7.81 10.41 10.09
C THR A 83 8.28 10.24 8.65
N VAL A 84 7.35 10.13 7.70
CA VAL A 84 7.62 9.96 6.27
C VAL A 84 6.68 10.88 5.48
N PRO A 85 6.94 11.11 4.19
CA PRO A 85 6.08 11.98 3.39
C PRO A 85 4.62 11.55 3.40
N ARG A 86 3.71 12.52 3.36
CA ARG A 86 2.28 12.26 3.41
C ARG A 86 1.82 11.34 2.29
N ASP A 87 2.36 11.55 1.07
CA ASP A 87 1.95 10.74 -0.08
C ASP A 87 2.36 9.28 0.10
N TYR A 88 3.47 9.02 0.77
CA TYR A 88 3.88 7.66 1.09
C TYR A 88 2.85 6.99 2.01
N ILE A 89 2.43 7.68 3.06
CA ILE A 89 1.40 7.18 3.98
C ILE A 89 0.09 6.94 3.24
N HIS A 90 -0.27 7.86 2.34
CA HIS A 90 -1.49 7.72 1.55
C HIS A 90 -1.45 6.45 0.69
N GLY A 91 -0.30 6.18 0.07
CA GLY A 91 -0.12 4.96 -0.71
C GLY A 91 -0.25 3.71 0.13
N VAL A 92 0.35 3.70 1.32
CA VAL A 92 0.21 2.60 2.27
C VAL A 92 -1.26 2.39 2.62
N HIS A 93 -1.96 3.47 2.94
CA HIS A 93 -3.37 3.39 3.32
C HIS A 93 -4.23 2.82 2.21
N GLU A 94 -4.01 3.26 0.97
CA GLU A 94 -4.79 2.76 -0.16
C GLU A 94 -4.59 1.26 -0.37
N ALA A 95 -3.35 0.80 -0.32
CA ALA A 95 -3.06 -0.62 -0.52
C ALA A 95 -3.66 -1.46 0.61
N LEU A 96 -3.46 -1.05 1.86
CA LEU A 96 -3.95 -1.81 3.00
C LEU A 96 -5.48 -1.80 3.08
N SER A 97 -6.13 -0.69 2.72
CA SER A 97 -7.58 -0.62 2.69
C SER A 97 -8.16 -1.62 1.70
N TRP A 98 -7.52 -1.77 0.53
CA TRP A 98 -7.96 -2.75 -0.45
C TRP A 98 -7.71 -4.17 0.06
N ILE A 99 -6.52 -4.42 0.65
CA ILE A 99 -6.17 -5.74 1.20
C ILE A 99 -7.14 -6.15 2.30
N CYS A 100 -7.54 -5.20 3.15
CA CYS A 100 -8.47 -5.48 4.25
C CYS A 100 -9.94 -5.58 3.80
N GLY A 101 -10.21 -5.28 2.54
CA GLY A 101 -11.57 -5.34 2.02
C GLY A 101 -12.41 -4.11 2.32
N HIS A 102 -11.79 -3.00 2.75
CA HIS A 102 -12.51 -1.76 3.03
C HIS A 102 -12.91 -1.03 1.76
N THR A 103 -12.24 -1.30 0.65
CA THR A 103 -12.56 -0.72 -0.65
C THR A 103 -12.33 -1.78 -1.71
N ASN A 104 -13.01 -1.64 -2.84
CA ASN A 104 -12.82 -2.51 -4.00
C ASN A 104 -11.84 -1.91 -5.01
N THR A 105 -11.37 -0.69 -4.75
CA THR A 105 -10.46 0.01 -5.65
C THR A 105 -9.03 -0.17 -5.15
N ARG A 106 -8.22 -0.89 -5.90
CA ARG A 106 -6.81 -1.05 -5.53
C ARG A 106 -5.98 0.12 -6.08
N PRO A 107 -4.83 0.41 -5.45
CA PRO A 107 -3.95 1.46 -5.93
C PRO A 107 -3.53 1.23 -7.37
N ALA A 108 -3.48 2.30 -8.15
CA ALA A 108 -3.00 2.25 -9.52
C ALA A 108 -1.85 3.24 -9.65
N ALA A 109 -0.97 2.99 -10.62
CA ALA A 109 0.07 3.96 -10.92
C ALA A 109 -0.59 5.25 -11.41
N PRO A 110 0.07 6.42 -11.21
CA PRO A 110 -0.48 7.68 -11.70
C PRO A 110 -0.76 7.57 -13.20
N ALA A 111 -1.93 8.04 -13.61
CA ALA A 111 -2.29 8.04 -15.02
C ALA A 111 -1.35 8.93 -15.80
N PRO A 112 -0.95 8.57 -16.99
CA PRO A 112 -0.18 9.47 -17.81
C PRO A 112 -1.01 10.63 -18.26
N HIS A 113 -1.81 11.08 -18.15
CA HIS A 113 -2.60 12.19 -18.36
C HIS A 113 -3.85 12.16 -18.75
N PRO A 114 -4.42 12.66 -18.55
CA PRO A 114 -5.49 12.31 -18.80
C PRO A 114 -6.18 12.48 -19.80
N GLY A 115 -5.67 12.51 -19.77
CA GLY A 115 -6.12 12.41 -20.25
C GLY A 115 -6.60 12.25 -20.53
N ASP A 116 -6.18 11.90 -20.65
CA ASP A 116 -6.39 11.60 -20.97
C ASP A 116 -7.38 11.42 -21.16
N HIS A 117 -7.32 11.68 -20.93
CA HIS A 117 -8.10 11.60 -21.13
C HIS A 117 -9.04 11.75 -21.47
N THR A 118 -9.29 11.75 -21.78
CA THR A 118 -10.01 11.90 -22.07
C THR A 118 -10.89 11.89 -22.02
N HIS A 119 -10.79 11.76 -22.01
CA HIS A 119 -11.24 11.69 -21.91
C HIS A 119 -11.66 11.67 -22.08
#